data_6567d4ccb47933af2f9303b555c97f7e
#
_entry.id   6567d4ccb47933af2f9303b555c97f7e
#
_cell.length_a   1.000
_cell.length_b   1.000
_cell.length_c   1.000
_cell.angle_alpha   90.00
_cell.angle_beta   90.00
_cell.angle_gamma   90.00
#
_symmetry.space_group_name_H-M   'P 1'
#
loop_
_entity.id
_entity.type
_entity.pdbx_description
1 polymer ?
#
loop_
_entity_poly.entity_id
_entity_poly.type
_entity_poly.pdbx_seq_one_letter_code
_entity_poly.pdbx_strand_id
1 'polypeptide(L)' 'MPVVFLKSGGSAVCGGYTVKEGVVKMVDVTFKDAGLPEGKEKQPEAIVSLANVLYIIPGQ' A
#
# COMPACT_ATOMS: atom_id res chain seq x y z
N MET A 1 -3.49 -8.68 -8.47
CA MET A 1 -2.70 -7.56 -7.95
C MET A 1 -2.66 -7.62 -6.43
N PRO A 2 -1.51 -7.45 -5.82
CA PRO A 2 -1.43 -7.47 -4.37
C PRO A 2 -2.21 -6.32 -3.73
N VAL A 3 -2.75 -6.59 -2.55
CA VAL A 3 -3.47 -5.58 -1.77
C VAL A 3 -2.87 -5.52 -0.38
N VAL A 4 -2.52 -4.32 0.04
CA VAL A 4 -1.96 -4.06 1.36
C VAL A 4 -3.02 -3.34 2.19
N PHE A 5 -3.41 -3.95 3.31
CA PHE A 5 -4.39 -3.35 4.22
C PHE A 5 -3.67 -2.61 5.34
N LEU A 6 -4.11 -1.38 5.60
CA LEU A 6 -3.41 -0.47 6.50
C LEU A 6 -4.12 -0.37 7.85
N LYS A 7 -3.35 -0.38 8.94
CA LYS A 7 -3.91 -0.19 10.28
C LYS A 7 -4.53 1.19 10.45
N SER A 8 -3.99 2.18 9.74
CA SER A 8 -4.52 3.54 9.80
C SER A 8 -5.82 3.71 9.03
N GLY A 9 -6.26 2.68 8.32
CA GLY A 9 -7.49 2.70 7.53
C GLY A 9 -7.19 2.62 6.06
N GLY A 10 -8.10 1.95 5.35
CA GLY A 10 -7.99 1.80 3.91
C GLY A 10 -7.03 0.74 3.46
N SER A 11 -6.76 0.76 2.17
CA SER A 11 -5.92 -0.24 1.53
C SER A 11 -5.16 0.36 0.36
N ALA A 12 -4.18 -0.39 -0.12
CA ALA A 12 -3.41 -0.01 -1.30
C ALA A 12 -3.34 -1.22 -2.21
N VAL A 13 -3.82 -1.04 -3.44
CA VAL A 13 -3.67 -2.04 -4.49
C VAL A 13 -2.42 -1.66 -5.28
N CYS A 14 -1.54 -2.61 -5.53
CA CYS A 14 -0.30 -2.30 -6.21
C CYS A 14 0.03 -3.34 -7.29
N GLY A 15 0.93 -2.96 -8.19
CA GLY A 15 1.43 -3.87 -9.20
C GLY A 15 2.46 -4.84 -8.66
N GLY A 16 3.15 -4.45 -7.60
CA GLY A 16 4.13 -5.30 -6.93
C GLY A 16 4.56 -4.66 -5.63
N TYR A 17 5.17 -5.47 -4.75
CA TYR A 17 5.65 -4.95 -3.48
C TYR A 17 6.87 -5.72 -3.00
N THR A 18 7.64 -5.09 -2.14
CA THR A 18 8.79 -5.70 -1.49
C THR A 18 8.78 -5.31 -0.02
N VAL A 19 8.95 -6.28 0.86
CA VAL A 19 9.08 -6.01 2.29
C VAL A 19 10.55 -6.08 2.65
N LYS A 20 11.08 -5.00 3.19
CA LYS A 20 12.48 -4.93 3.55
C LYS A 20 12.70 -3.90 4.65
N GLU A 21 13.48 -4.28 5.66
CA GLU A 21 13.91 -3.36 6.71
C GLU A 21 12.78 -2.56 7.36
N GLY A 22 11.67 -3.24 7.65
CA GLY A 22 10.57 -2.63 8.36
C GLY A 22 9.67 -1.74 7.53
N VAL A 23 9.81 -1.78 6.21
CA VAL A 23 8.95 -1.02 5.31
C VAL A 23 8.42 -1.92 4.19
N VAL A 24 7.29 -1.51 3.62
CA VAL A 24 6.74 -2.13 2.43
C VAL A 24 6.85 -1.11 1.31
N LYS A 25 7.61 -1.44 0.28
CA LYS A 25 7.75 -0.62 -0.90
C LYS A 25 6.84 -1.18 -1.99
N MET A 26 6.02 -0.33 -2.55
CA MET A 26 5.04 -0.73 -3.56
C MET A 26 5.24 0.07 -4.84
N VAL A 27 4.89 -0.52 -5.97
CA VAL A 27 4.92 0.16 -7.27
C VAL A 27 3.53 0.09 -7.90
N ASP A 28 3.21 1.11 -8.69
CA ASP A 28 1.91 1.24 -9.35
C ASP A 28 0.77 1.11 -8.35
N VAL A 29 0.72 2.04 -7.43
CA VAL A 29 -0.12 1.97 -6.23
C VAL A 29 -1.38 2.78 -6.42
N THR A 30 -2.52 2.21 -6.03
CA THR A 30 -3.77 2.93 -5.92
C THR A 30 -4.29 2.75 -4.50
N PHE A 31 -4.34 3.84 -3.75
CA PHE A 31 -4.87 3.83 -2.39
C PHE A 31 -6.38 3.96 -2.41
N LYS A 32 -7.03 3.34 -1.45
CA LYS A 32 -8.48 3.41 -1.28
C LYS A 32 -8.80 3.63 0.20
N ASP A 33 -9.56 4.67 0.46
CA ASP A 33 -10.01 5.00 1.83
C ASP A 33 -8.85 5.18 2.82
N ALA A 34 -7.70 5.62 2.32
CA ALA A 34 -6.51 5.76 3.15
C ALA A 34 -6.28 7.19 3.66
N GLY A 35 -7.25 8.08 3.45
CA GLY A 35 -7.16 9.44 3.96
C GLY A 35 -6.22 10.36 3.19
N LEU A 36 -5.87 9.98 1.97
CA LEU A 36 -4.98 10.82 1.15
C LEU A 36 -5.73 12.02 0.58
N PRO A 37 -5.01 13.12 0.31
CA PRO A 37 -5.61 14.26 -0.38
C PRO A 37 -6.17 13.85 -1.74
N GLU A 38 -7.20 14.55 -2.17
CA GLU A 38 -7.80 14.30 -3.48
C GLU A 38 -6.76 14.38 -4.58
N GLY A 39 -6.78 13.41 -5.48
CA GLY A 39 -5.85 13.34 -6.60
C GLY A 39 -4.53 12.67 -6.26
N LYS A 40 -4.33 12.24 -5.02
CA LYS A 40 -3.08 11.60 -4.60
C LYS A 40 -3.21 10.10 -4.40
N GLU A 41 -4.37 9.51 -4.68
CA GLU A 41 -4.59 8.08 -4.46
C GLU A 41 -3.80 7.20 -5.41
N LYS A 42 -3.43 7.70 -6.58
CA LYS A 42 -2.59 6.96 -7.52
C LYS A 42 -1.15 7.46 -7.46
N GLN A 43 -0.23 6.55 -7.19
CA GLN A 43 1.19 6.88 -7.08
C GLN A 43 2.02 5.86 -7.84
N PRO A 44 3.09 6.29 -8.52
CA PRO A 44 3.99 5.34 -9.18
C PRO A 44 4.73 4.46 -8.17
N GLU A 45 5.03 5.01 -7.00
CA GLU A 45 5.67 4.29 -5.91
C GLU A 45 5.14 4.80 -4.59
N ALA A 46 5.13 3.92 -3.59
CA ALA A 46 4.77 4.31 -2.23
C ALA A 46 5.53 3.44 -1.25
N ILE A 47 5.85 3.99 -0.10
CA ILE A 47 6.50 3.27 0.98
C ILE A 47 5.65 3.47 2.22
N VAL A 48 5.30 2.36 2.88
CA VAL A 48 4.57 2.40 4.14
C VAL A 48 5.34 1.63 5.18
N SER A 49 5.20 2.05 6.44
CA SER A 49 5.80 1.33 7.54
C SER A 49 5.15 -0.04 7.67
N LEU A 50 5.95 -1.08 7.86
CA LEU A 50 5.43 -2.41 8.14
C LEU A 50 4.58 -2.39 9.41
N ALA A 51 4.90 -1.52 10.36
CA ALA A 51 4.12 -1.37 11.58
C ALA A 51 2.70 -0.87 11.33
N ASN A 52 2.44 -0.26 10.18
CA ASN A 52 1.11 0.21 9.80
C ASN A 52 0.35 -0.79 8.90
N VAL A 53 0.90 -1.96 8.69
CA VAL A 53 0.28 -2.96 7.82
C VAL A 53 -0.44 -3.99 8.67
N LEU A 54 -1.73 -4.21 8.39
CA LEU A 54 -2.50 -5.29 9.01
C LEU A 54 -2.11 -6.62 8.39
N TYR A 55 -2.23 -6.71 7.08
CA TYR A 55 -1.84 -7.90 6.33
C TYR A 55 -1.77 -7.54 4.85
N ILE A 56 -1.12 -8.42 4.12
CA ILE A 56 -0.98 -8.27 2.67
C ILE A 56 -1.59 -9.50 2.02
N ILE A 57 -2.43 -9.27 1.02
CA ILE A 57 -2.94 -10.35 0.20
C ILE A 57 -2.16 -10.31 -1.11
N PRO A 58 -1.29 -11.29 -1.34
CA PRO A 58 -0.53 -11.35 -2.60
C PRO A 58 -1.49 -11.48 -3.77
N GLY A 59 -1.12 -11.04 -4.90
CA GLY A 59 -2.00 -11.06 -6.06
C GLY A 59 -2.42 -12.45 -6.49
N GLN A 60 -3.45 -12.47 -7.26
CA GLN A 60 -4.01 -13.68 -7.88
C GLN A 60 -3.34 -13.90 -9.23
#